data_bc233342cf65d0170b0f1b4ec86e0efa
#
_entry.id   bc233342cf65d0170b0f1b4ec86e0efa
#
_cell.length_a   1.000
_cell.length_b   1.000
_cell.length_c   1.000
_cell.angle_alpha   90.00
_cell.angle_beta   90.00
_cell.angle_gamma   90.00
#
_symmetry.space_group_name_H-M   'P 1'
#
loop_
_entity.id
_entity.type
_entity.pdbx_description
1 polymer ?
#
loop_
_entity_poly.entity_id
_entity_poly.type
_entity_poly.pdbx_seq_one_letter_code
_entity_poly.pdbx_strand_id
1 'polypeptide(L)'
;ALGLGGLLLATLAIHPHYLSFFNLLAGGPANGYRVLVDSNVDWGQDLLRLRAWMAEQGVETINLSWFGSADPAYYGIDYAPLPGLPRHFDLWWDVPFDPAQPPPGVYAISASNLWELPLQEEKYVFPWFRAREPDDRVGYSILIYEVE
;
A
#
# COMPACT_ATOMS: atom_id res chain seq x y z
N ALA A 1 -34.20 2.37 -13.28
CA ALA A 1 -33.57 1.25 -13.96
C ALA A 1 -32.09 1.54 -14.31
N LEU A 2 -31.75 2.73 -14.87
CA LEU A 2 -30.38 3.08 -15.26
C LEU A 2 -29.40 3.16 -14.07
N GLY A 3 -29.84 3.69 -12.93
CA GLY A 3 -28.98 3.80 -11.74
C GLY A 3 -28.60 2.45 -11.13
N LEU A 4 -29.51 1.49 -11.09
CA LEU A 4 -29.26 0.15 -10.56
C LEU A 4 -28.30 -0.64 -11.47
N GLY A 5 -28.47 -0.54 -12.78
CA GLY A 5 -27.58 -1.17 -13.76
C GLY A 5 -26.15 -0.60 -13.69
N GLY A 6 -26.02 0.72 -13.54
CA GLY A 6 -24.72 1.36 -13.36
C GLY A 6 -24.01 0.94 -12.07
N LEU A 7 -24.75 0.84 -10.96
CA LEU A 7 -24.21 0.36 -9.68
C LEU A 7 -23.74 -1.10 -9.77
N LEU A 8 -24.53 -1.96 -10.39
CA LEU A 8 -24.17 -3.37 -10.58
C LEU A 8 -22.90 -3.51 -11.42
N LEU A 9 -22.80 -2.78 -12.53
CA LEU A 9 -21.61 -2.79 -13.38
C LEU A 9 -20.38 -2.29 -12.64
N ALA A 10 -20.49 -1.20 -11.88
CA ALA A 10 -19.41 -0.66 -11.08
C ALA A 10 -18.93 -1.66 -10.01
N THR A 11 -19.88 -2.35 -9.35
CA THR A 11 -19.58 -3.38 -8.34
C THR A 11 -18.87 -4.58 -8.97
N LEU A 12 -19.31 -5.03 -10.13
CA LEU A 12 -18.67 -6.15 -10.85
C LEU A 12 -17.27 -5.77 -11.35
N ALA A 13 -17.09 -4.54 -11.80
CA ALA A 13 -15.81 -4.06 -12.32
C ALA A 13 -14.72 -3.97 -11.23
N ILE A 14 -15.08 -3.73 -9.96
CA ILE A 14 -14.13 -3.65 -8.84
C ILE A 14 -13.84 -5.02 -8.21
N HIS A 15 -14.61 -6.06 -8.55
CA HIS A 15 -14.38 -7.39 -7.97
C HIS A 15 -12.94 -7.87 -8.16
N PRO A 16 -12.26 -8.42 -7.11
CA PRO A 16 -12.73 -8.66 -5.74
C PRO A 16 -12.37 -7.54 -4.74
N HIS A 17 -12.03 -6.34 -5.18
CA HIS A 17 -11.46 -5.25 -4.36
C HIS A 17 -12.53 -4.28 -3.85
N TYR A 18 -13.62 -4.78 -3.28
CA TYR A 18 -14.77 -3.97 -2.88
C TYR A 18 -14.46 -2.87 -1.86
N LEU A 19 -13.47 -3.08 -0.96
CA LEU A 19 -13.04 -2.07 0.01
C LEU A 19 -12.46 -0.83 -0.66
N SER A 20 -11.81 -1.00 -1.80
CA SER A 20 -11.16 0.08 -2.54
C SER A 20 -12.08 0.71 -3.59
N PHE A 21 -13.41 0.61 -3.42
CA PHE A 21 -14.35 1.20 -4.36
C PHE A 21 -14.35 2.73 -4.26
N PHE A 22 -13.96 3.38 -5.34
CA PHE A 22 -14.12 4.81 -5.55
C PHE A 22 -14.85 5.07 -6.86
N ASN A 23 -15.75 6.04 -6.85
CA ASN A 23 -16.48 6.40 -8.05
C ASN A 23 -15.57 7.16 -9.06
N LEU A 24 -16.03 7.29 -10.28
CA LEU A 24 -15.26 7.95 -11.35
C LEU A 24 -14.96 9.44 -11.06
N LEU A 25 -15.80 10.12 -10.26
CA LEU A 25 -15.56 11.52 -9.88
C LEU A 25 -14.38 11.65 -8.91
N ALA A 26 -14.12 10.62 -8.12
CA ALA A 26 -12.93 10.53 -7.25
C ALA A 26 -11.69 9.95 -7.96
N GLY A 27 -11.74 9.79 -9.28
CA GLY A 27 -10.64 9.23 -10.07
C GLY A 27 -10.63 7.70 -10.14
N GLY A 28 -11.68 7.03 -9.65
CA GLY A 28 -11.81 5.58 -9.62
C GLY A 28 -10.92 4.92 -8.55
N PRO A 29 -10.97 3.57 -8.44
CA PRO A 29 -10.24 2.82 -7.42
C PRO A 29 -8.72 3.05 -7.43
N ALA A 30 -8.14 3.19 -8.61
CA ALA A 30 -6.69 3.38 -8.78
C ALA A 30 -6.17 4.72 -8.21
N ASN A 31 -7.02 5.71 -8.03
CA ASN A 31 -6.66 7.02 -7.49
C ASN A 31 -7.36 7.34 -6.16
N GLY A 32 -8.19 6.43 -5.66
CA GLY A 32 -8.95 6.61 -4.43
C GLY A 32 -8.06 6.93 -3.24
N TYR A 33 -6.89 6.33 -3.15
CA TYR A 33 -5.90 6.57 -2.10
C TYR A 33 -5.40 8.01 -2.01
N ARG A 34 -5.57 8.82 -3.07
CA ARG A 34 -5.23 10.26 -3.08
C ARG A 34 -6.33 11.12 -2.45
N VAL A 35 -7.52 10.56 -2.28
CA VAL A 35 -8.69 11.26 -1.73
C VAL A 35 -8.95 10.84 -0.29
N LEU A 36 -8.92 9.54 -0.03
CA LEU A 36 -9.11 8.95 1.30
C LEU A 36 -8.24 7.69 1.40
N VAL A 37 -7.72 7.44 2.57
CA VAL A 37 -6.93 6.27 2.92
C VAL A 37 -7.50 5.62 4.20
N ASP A 38 -6.72 4.80 4.92
CA ASP A 38 -7.13 4.05 6.09
C ASP A 38 -8.31 3.12 5.76
N SER A 39 -9.29 3.04 6.59
CA SER A 39 -10.44 2.15 6.48
C SER A 39 -11.25 2.23 5.17
N ASN A 40 -10.98 3.22 4.33
CA ASN A 40 -11.60 3.36 3.02
C ASN A 40 -10.85 2.65 1.88
N VAL A 41 -9.60 2.25 2.11
CA VAL A 41 -8.74 1.61 1.09
C VAL A 41 -8.05 0.37 1.63
N ASP A 42 -7.63 0.41 2.88
CA ASP A 42 -6.65 -0.51 3.45
C ASP A 42 -7.07 -1.01 4.84
N TRP A 43 -7.17 -2.31 4.96
CA TRP A 43 -7.33 -3.07 6.20
C TRP A 43 -6.30 -4.19 6.29
N GLY A 44 -5.26 -4.11 5.49
CA GLY A 44 -4.28 -5.15 5.42
C GLY A 44 -4.71 -6.38 4.63
N GLN A 45 -5.61 -6.25 3.69
CA GLN A 45 -6.18 -7.38 2.94
C GLN A 45 -5.27 -7.91 1.82
N ASP A 46 -4.25 -7.16 1.41
CA ASP A 46 -3.51 -7.47 0.18
C ASP A 46 -2.17 -8.21 0.39
N LEU A 47 -1.84 -8.71 1.61
CA LEU A 47 -0.60 -9.46 1.87
C LEU A 47 -0.48 -10.74 1.02
N LEU A 48 -1.55 -11.51 0.87
CA LEU A 48 -1.52 -12.71 0.02
C LEU A 48 -1.26 -12.36 -1.45
N ARG A 49 -1.77 -11.22 -1.91
CA ARG A 49 -1.51 -10.72 -3.26
C ARG A 49 -0.09 -10.21 -3.40
N LEU A 50 0.44 -9.55 -2.36
CA LEU A 50 1.84 -9.12 -2.34
C LEU A 50 2.77 -10.33 -2.45
N ARG A 51 2.48 -11.40 -1.70
CA ARG A 51 3.25 -12.64 -1.79
C ARG A 51 3.23 -13.26 -3.19
N ALA A 52 2.06 -13.27 -3.84
CA ALA A 52 1.92 -13.77 -5.21
C ALA A 52 2.68 -12.87 -6.20
N TRP A 53 2.55 -11.56 -6.08
CA TRP A 53 3.27 -10.58 -6.90
C TRP A 53 4.79 -10.75 -6.77
N MET A 54 5.32 -10.88 -5.55
CA MET A 54 6.75 -11.12 -5.32
C MET A 54 7.23 -12.38 -6.04
N ALA A 55 6.44 -13.46 -5.99
CA ALA A 55 6.78 -14.70 -6.67
C ALA A 55 6.76 -14.57 -8.20
N GLU A 56 5.82 -13.80 -8.76
CA GLU A 56 5.71 -13.53 -10.19
C GLU A 56 6.86 -12.65 -10.70
N GLN A 57 7.29 -11.67 -9.89
CA GLN A 57 8.38 -10.75 -10.24
C GLN A 57 9.78 -11.28 -9.87
N GLY A 58 9.86 -12.43 -9.18
CA GLY A 58 11.13 -12.98 -8.71
C GLY A 58 11.79 -12.16 -7.60
N VAL A 59 10.98 -11.42 -6.82
CA VAL A 59 11.45 -10.64 -5.68
C VAL A 59 11.51 -11.54 -4.45
N GLU A 60 12.70 -11.79 -3.94
CA GLU A 60 12.92 -12.64 -2.76
C GLU A 60 12.65 -11.88 -1.46
N THR A 61 13.19 -10.65 -1.35
CA THR A 61 13.05 -9.79 -0.17
C THR A 61 12.54 -8.40 -0.61
N ILE A 62 11.62 -7.82 0.15
CA ILE A 62 11.02 -6.52 -0.17
C ILE A 62 11.12 -5.56 1.02
N ASN A 63 11.34 -4.27 0.76
CA ASN A 63 11.24 -3.23 1.76
C ASN A 63 9.76 -2.91 1.98
N LEU A 64 9.22 -3.19 3.17
CA LEU A 64 7.78 -3.19 3.41
C LEU A 64 7.35 -2.21 4.49
N SER A 65 6.49 -1.26 4.12
CA SER A 65 5.68 -0.46 5.04
C SER A 65 4.25 -0.95 5.00
N TRP A 66 3.87 -1.71 6.01
CA TRP A 66 2.61 -2.43 6.05
C TRP A 66 1.59 -1.77 6.99
N PHE A 67 0.35 -1.57 6.51
CA PHE A 67 -0.79 -1.13 7.33
C PHE A 67 -1.73 -2.30 7.57
N GLY A 68 -1.90 -2.71 8.80
CA GLY A 68 -2.74 -3.86 9.19
C GLY A 68 -2.19 -4.58 10.42
N SER A 69 -2.92 -5.50 11.00
CA SER A 69 -2.54 -6.25 12.21
C SER A 69 -1.90 -7.61 11.95
N ALA A 70 -1.91 -8.06 10.70
CA ALA A 70 -1.35 -9.36 10.34
C ALA A 70 0.18 -9.30 10.22
N ASP A 71 0.86 -10.35 10.63
CA ASP A 71 2.31 -10.48 10.44
C ASP A 71 2.62 -10.93 9.00
N PRO A 72 3.35 -10.13 8.19
CA PRO A 72 3.72 -10.51 6.83
C PRO A 72 4.54 -11.82 6.77
N ALA A 73 5.36 -12.11 7.78
CA ALA A 73 6.15 -13.34 7.84
C ALA A 73 5.26 -14.58 7.91
N TYR A 74 4.09 -14.51 8.55
CA TYR A 74 3.11 -15.61 8.57
C TYR A 74 2.65 -15.99 7.15
N TYR A 75 2.61 -15.03 6.24
CA TYR A 75 2.27 -15.24 4.83
C TYR A 75 3.46 -15.69 3.97
N GLY A 76 4.63 -15.87 4.57
CA GLY A 76 5.86 -16.25 3.87
C GLY A 76 6.44 -15.10 3.04
N ILE A 77 6.24 -13.86 3.46
CA ILE A 77 6.87 -12.67 2.90
C ILE A 77 8.16 -12.44 3.67
N ASP A 78 9.30 -12.48 2.98
CA ASP A 78 10.58 -12.03 3.51
C ASP A 78 10.72 -10.53 3.25
N TYR A 79 10.95 -9.75 4.32
CA TYR A 79 10.91 -8.29 4.21
C TYR A 79 11.86 -7.57 5.16
N ALA A 80 12.35 -6.43 4.71
CA ALA A 80 12.98 -5.42 5.54
C ALA A 80 11.89 -4.42 6.00
N PRO A 81 11.67 -4.25 7.31
CA PRO A 81 10.60 -3.37 7.81
C PRO A 81 10.93 -1.90 7.55
N LEU A 82 9.93 -1.16 7.10
CA LEU A 82 9.93 0.29 6.98
C LEU A 82 9.00 0.91 8.03
N PRO A 83 9.13 2.21 8.31
CA PRO A 83 8.18 2.92 9.15
C PRO A 83 6.72 2.69 8.71
N GLY A 84 5.81 2.49 9.66
CA GLY A 84 4.40 2.22 9.36
C GLY A 84 3.47 2.24 10.58
N LEU A 85 2.14 2.23 10.35
CA LEU A 85 1.10 2.07 11.36
C LEU A 85 0.16 0.91 10.98
N PRO A 86 -0.44 0.22 11.98
CA PRO A 86 -0.01 0.22 13.38
C PRO A 86 1.41 -0.29 13.54
N ARG A 87 2.06 0.07 14.63
CA ARG A 87 3.43 -0.40 14.91
C ARG A 87 3.42 -1.92 15.00
N HIS A 88 3.98 -2.54 13.99
CA HIS A 88 4.28 -3.95 14.02
C HIS A 88 5.64 -4.12 14.65
N PHE A 89 5.67 -4.50 15.93
CA PHE A 89 6.90 -4.73 16.68
C PHE A 89 7.75 -3.46 16.89
N ASP A 90 8.52 -3.44 17.95
CA ASP A 90 9.44 -2.34 18.30
C ASP A 90 10.62 -2.17 17.31
N LEU A 91 10.67 -3.00 16.26
CA LEU A 91 11.82 -3.15 15.37
C LEU A 91 11.99 -2.02 14.35
N TRP A 92 10.95 -1.32 13.95
CA TRP A 92 11.07 -0.37 12.85
C TRP A 92 11.62 1.00 13.21
N TRP A 93 11.72 1.34 14.50
CA TRP A 93 12.39 2.55 14.99
C TRP A 93 13.91 2.47 14.92
N ASP A 94 14.48 1.26 14.94
CA ASP A 94 15.90 1.03 14.99
C ASP A 94 16.52 0.78 13.61
N VAL A 95 15.70 0.73 12.55
CA VAL A 95 16.19 0.57 11.18
C VAL A 95 16.60 1.92 10.63
N PRO A 96 17.88 2.13 10.30
CA PRO A 96 18.33 3.35 9.67
C PRO A 96 17.77 3.42 8.25
N PHE A 97 16.70 4.17 8.08
CA PHE A 97 16.05 4.41 6.78
C PHE A 97 15.97 5.92 6.53
N ASP A 98 16.59 6.38 5.45
CA ASP A 98 16.43 7.76 4.98
C ASP A 98 15.28 7.81 3.93
N PRO A 99 14.12 8.31 4.31
CA PRO A 99 12.97 8.35 3.40
C PRO A 99 13.12 9.38 2.27
N ALA A 100 14.10 10.26 2.35
CA ALA A 100 14.42 11.24 1.31
C ALA A 100 15.38 10.68 0.26
N GLN A 101 16.19 9.69 0.65
CA GLN A 101 17.17 9.03 -0.22
C GLN A 101 17.13 7.51 0.01
N PRO A 102 16.05 6.84 -0.42
CA PRO A 102 15.93 5.39 -0.24
C PRO A 102 17.04 4.67 -1.03
N PRO A 103 17.70 3.67 -0.42
CA PRO A 103 18.68 2.86 -1.13
C PRO A 103 18.04 2.04 -2.27
N PRO A 104 18.84 1.58 -3.25
CA PRO A 104 18.34 0.72 -4.31
C PRO A 104 17.60 -0.51 -3.79
N GLY A 105 16.50 -0.86 -4.43
CA GLY A 105 15.68 -2.00 -4.07
C GLY A 105 14.21 -1.86 -4.43
N VAL A 106 13.44 -2.90 -4.10
CA VAL A 106 11.99 -2.92 -4.30
C VAL A 106 11.29 -2.55 -3.00
N TYR A 107 10.33 -1.65 -3.10
CA TYR A 107 9.58 -1.10 -1.98
C TYR A 107 8.09 -1.35 -2.15
N ALA A 108 7.46 -1.89 -1.13
CA ALA A 108 6.01 -2.01 -1.03
C ALA A 108 5.52 -1.13 0.11
N ILE A 109 4.77 -0.10 -0.22
CA ILE A 109 4.29 0.87 0.76
C ILE A 109 2.77 0.89 0.74
N SER A 110 2.19 0.58 1.89
CA SER A 110 0.74 0.71 2.07
C SER A 110 0.28 2.14 1.81
N ALA A 111 -0.80 2.30 1.07
CA ALA A 111 -1.37 3.59 0.73
C ALA A 111 -1.67 4.44 1.99
N SER A 112 -2.15 3.81 3.07
CA SER A 112 -2.38 4.47 4.34
C SER A 112 -1.09 4.99 4.97
N ASN A 113 -0.04 4.19 4.97
CA ASN A 113 1.26 4.60 5.50
C ASN A 113 1.93 5.68 4.65
N LEU A 114 1.73 5.64 3.34
CA LEU A 114 2.27 6.66 2.44
C LEU A 114 1.63 8.04 2.66
N TRP A 115 0.33 8.11 2.96
CA TRP A 115 -0.43 9.36 2.95
C TRP A 115 -0.88 9.87 4.32
N GLU A 116 -1.05 9.00 5.33
CA GLU A 116 -1.63 9.36 6.62
C GLU A 116 -0.74 9.12 7.83
N LEU A 117 0.51 8.72 7.66
CA LEU A 117 1.37 8.55 8.82
C LEU A 117 1.69 9.88 9.52
N PRO A 118 0.93 10.28 10.55
CA PRO A 118 1.34 11.33 11.47
C PRO A 118 2.24 10.70 12.53
N LEU A 119 3.52 10.52 12.25
CA LEU A 119 4.48 10.17 13.28
C LEU A 119 4.95 11.45 13.97
N GLN A 120 4.32 11.73 15.10
CA GLN A 120 4.66 12.75 16.11
C GLN A 120 4.81 14.18 15.58
N GLU A 121 5.89 14.57 14.95
CA GLU A 121 6.12 15.93 14.47
C GLU A 121 6.33 16.02 12.95
N GLU A 122 6.65 14.91 12.32
CA GLU A 122 6.84 14.83 10.87
C GLU A 122 5.60 14.27 10.18
N LYS A 123 4.93 15.12 9.47
CA LYS A 123 3.65 14.83 8.84
C LYS A 123 3.73 13.83 7.69
N TYR A 124 4.94 13.54 7.16
CA TYR A 124 5.14 12.69 6.00
C TYR A 124 6.48 11.93 6.07
N VAL A 125 6.38 10.62 6.30
CA VAL A 125 7.54 9.75 6.44
C VAL A 125 8.18 9.37 5.10
N PHE A 126 7.43 9.43 3.99
CA PHE A 126 7.87 8.95 2.69
C PHE A 126 7.88 10.04 1.60
N PRO A 127 8.62 11.17 1.75
CA PRO A 127 8.57 12.29 0.81
C PRO A 127 9.05 11.90 -0.61
N TRP A 128 10.06 11.06 -0.72
CA TRP A 128 10.60 10.61 -2.01
C TRP A 128 9.54 9.81 -2.81
N PHE A 129 8.86 8.89 -2.17
CA PHE A 129 7.83 8.04 -2.77
C PHE A 129 6.56 8.83 -3.12
N ARG A 130 6.17 9.77 -2.27
CA ARG A 130 5.00 10.63 -2.51
C ARG A 130 5.16 11.56 -3.70
N ALA A 131 6.39 11.92 -4.06
CA ALA A 131 6.70 12.77 -5.19
C ALA A 131 6.67 12.02 -6.54
N ARG A 132 6.43 10.71 -6.53
CA ARG A 132 6.46 9.83 -7.70
C ARG A 132 5.17 9.05 -7.86
N GLU A 133 4.90 8.64 -9.10
CA GLU A 133 3.91 7.59 -9.34
C GLU A 133 4.52 6.24 -8.97
N PRO A 134 3.74 5.32 -8.42
CA PRO A 134 4.20 3.95 -8.20
C PRO A 134 4.45 3.24 -9.55
N ASP A 135 5.46 2.39 -9.57
CA ASP A 135 5.80 1.58 -10.74
C ASP A 135 4.78 0.46 -10.96
N ASP A 136 4.23 -0.09 -9.85
CA ASP A 136 3.17 -1.11 -9.88
C ASP A 136 2.29 -1.02 -8.62
N ARG A 137 1.27 -1.87 -8.55
CA ARG A 137 0.31 -1.93 -7.43
C ARG A 137 -0.12 -3.35 -7.14
N VAL A 138 -0.24 -3.65 -5.86
CA VAL A 138 -0.84 -4.91 -5.39
C VAL A 138 -2.21 -4.61 -4.80
N GLY A 139 -3.25 -5.06 -5.47
CA GLY A 139 -4.61 -4.59 -5.21
C GLY A 139 -4.71 -3.08 -5.43
N TYR A 140 -5.32 -2.38 -4.49
CA TYR A 140 -5.36 -0.92 -4.49
C TYR A 140 -4.77 -0.32 -3.21
N SER A 141 -4.30 -1.18 -2.29
CA SER A 141 -3.82 -0.76 -0.97
C SER A 141 -2.30 -0.74 -0.84
N ILE A 142 -1.56 -1.43 -1.71
CA ILE A 142 -0.09 -1.47 -1.67
C ILE A 142 0.47 -0.89 -2.96
N LEU A 143 1.34 0.09 -2.83
CA LEU A 143 2.02 0.77 -3.92
C LEU A 143 3.46 0.26 -4.01
N ILE A 144 3.88 -0.11 -5.20
CA ILE A 144 5.21 -0.67 -5.46
C ILE A 144 6.09 0.39 -6.11
N TYR A 145 7.33 0.47 -5.65
CA TYR A 145 8.35 1.36 -6.20
C TYR A 145 9.66 0.60 -6.39
N GLU A 146 10.31 0.84 -7.51
CA GLU A 146 11.65 0.35 -7.80
C GLU A 146 12.64 1.51 -7.71
N VAL A 147 13.67 1.36 -6.88
CA VAL A 147 14.73 2.36 -6.69
C VAL A 147 16.02 1.78 -7.26
N GLU A 148 16.57 2.47 -8.26
CA GLU A 148 17.83 2.11 -8.93
C GLU A 148 19.08 2.64 -8.20
#